data_1bd15a7a3786632f994223e6fa6bd48b
#
_entry.id   1bd15a7a3786632f994223e6fa6bd48b
#
_cell.length_a   1.000
_cell.length_b   1.000
_cell.length_c   1.000
_cell.angle_alpha   90.00
_cell.angle_beta   90.00
_cell.angle_gamma   90.00
#
_symmetry.space_group_name_H-M   'P 1'
#
loop_
_entity.id
_entity.type
_entity.pdbx_description
1 polymer ?
#
loop_
_entity_poly.entity_id
_entity_poly.type
_entity_poly.pdbx_seq_one_letter_code
_entity_poly.pdbx_strand_id
1 'polypeptide(L)'
;DYLGGRIDNLDEIIVPDPKHKSMDILPVGTIPPNPTELLFDERLKQTIDTVREQYDYVLIDCPPVELVADTQIIEKLADRTVFVVRAGLLERSMLAELEKIYEEKKYKNMSLILNGTEGSGGRYGYRYGYRYGYHYGYGSGYH
;
A
#
# COMPACT_ATOMS: atom_id res chain seq x y z
N ASP A 1 2.52 12.84 11.43
CA ASP A 1 2.87 14.19 11.85
C ASP A 1 2.39 15.26 10.85
N TYR A 2 2.64 15.12 9.54
CA TYR A 2 2.19 16.07 8.53
C TYR A 2 0.66 16.07 8.37
N LEU A 3 0.01 14.92 8.18
CA LEU A 3 -1.45 14.83 8.09
C LEU A 3 -2.15 15.32 9.37
N GLY A 4 -1.53 15.18 10.52
CA GLY A 4 -2.04 15.66 11.81
C GLY A 4 -1.70 17.13 12.11
N GLY A 5 -1.13 17.88 11.16
CA GLY A 5 -0.86 19.32 11.30
C GLY A 5 0.29 19.70 12.23
N ARG A 6 1.17 18.77 12.57
CA ARG A 6 2.37 19.07 13.40
C ARG A 6 3.55 19.57 12.56
N ILE A 7 3.59 19.19 11.29
CA ILE A 7 4.56 19.63 10.30
C ILE A 7 3.77 20.23 9.14
N ASP A 8 4.16 21.40 8.68
CA ASP A 8 3.43 22.09 7.62
C ASP A 8 4.13 22.01 6.26
N ASN A 9 5.43 21.74 6.25
CA ASN A 9 6.19 21.62 5.02
C ASN A 9 6.37 20.15 4.63
N LEU A 10 5.87 19.77 3.44
CA LEU A 10 5.97 18.42 2.90
C LEU A 10 7.43 17.99 2.62
N ASP A 11 8.27 18.93 2.20
CA ASP A 11 9.67 18.66 1.85
C ASP A 11 10.50 18.21 3.08
N GLU A 12 10.07 18.55 4.30
CA GLU A 12 10.76 18.12 5.52
C GLU A 12 10.59 16.64 5.83
N ILE A 13 9.58 15.99 5.23
CA ILE A 13 9.26 14.57 5.49
C ILE A 13 9.53 13.66 4.31
N ILE A 14 9.84 14.22 3.14
CA ILE A 14 10.29 13.46 1.97
C ILE A 14 11.77 13.13 2.13
N VAL A 15 12.13 11.87 2.04
CA VAL A 15 13.47 11.36 2.25
C VAL A 15 14.01 10.78 0.94
N PRO A 16 15.09 11.34 0.36
CA PRO A 16 15.73 10.77 -0.82
C PRO A 16 16.25 9.35 -0.56
N ASP A 17 16.01 8.42 -1.49
CA ASP A 17 16.61 7.08 -1.40
C ASP A 17 18.11 7.16 -1.69
N PRO A 18 18.98 6.69 -0.78
CA PRO A 18 20.44 6.78 -0.97
C PRO A 18 20.97 5.90 -2.11
N LYS A 19 20.20 4.91 -2.55
CA LYS A 19 20.58 3.97 -3.62
C LYS A 19 20.03 4.36 -4.99
N HIS A 20 18.88 5.03 -5.03
CA HIS A 20 18.19 5.37 -6.26
C HIS A 20 17.94 6.87 -6.34
N LYS A 21 18.78 7.59 -7.06
CA LYS A 21 18.79 9.06 -7.14
C LYS A 21 17.50 9.71 -7.66
N SER A 22 16.65 8.95 -8.33
CA SER A 22 15.36 9.39 -8.87
C SER A 22 14.18 8.88 -8.06
N MET A 23 14.41 8.46 -6.82
CA MET A 23 13.38 7.92 -5.93
C MET A 23 13.45 8.62 -4.59
N ASP A 24 12.31 9.16 -4.17
CA ASP A 24 12.12 9.71 -2.85
C ASP A 24 11.07 8.87 -2.10
N ILE A 25 11.16 8.86 -0.78
CA ILE A 25 10.29 8.06 0.09
C ILE A 25 9.58 9.00 1.06
N LEU A 26 8.26 8.90 1.11
CA LEU A 26 7.45 9.52 2.14
C LEU A 26 7.06 8.44 3.18
N PRO A 27 7.77 8.36 4.32
CA PRO A 27 7.52 7.31 5.31
C PRO A 27 6.24 7.56 6.10
N VAL A 28 5.64 6.50 6.61
CA VAL A 28 4.39 6.55 7.41
C VAL A 28 4.53 7.39 8.69
N GLY A 29 5.69 7.48 9.30
CA GLY A 29 5.88 8.20 10.56
C GLY A 29 5.19 7.53 11.75
N THR A 30 4.87 8.31 12.78
CA THR A 30 4.21 7.81 14.01
C THR A 30 2.74 7.52 13.74
N ILE A 31 2.28 6.33 14.08
CA ILE A 31 0.87 5.93 13.93
C ILE A 31 0.03 6.72 14.94
N PRO A 32 -0.94 7.52 14.48
CA PRO A 32 -1.83 8.27 15.35
C PRO A 32 -2.93 7.38 15.95
N PRO A 33 -3.61 7.83 17.00
CA PRO A 33 -4.72 7.07 17.60
C PRO A 33 -5.96 6.95 16.69
N ASN A 34 -6.08 7.83 15.68
CA ASN A 34 -7.20 7.89 14.74
C ASN A 34 -6.71 7.88 13.28
N PRO A 35 -6.06 6.82 12.79
CA PRO A 35 -5.44 6.80 11.47
C PRO A 35 -6.44 6.96 10.33
N THR A 36 -7.61 6.34 10.42
CA THR A 36 -8.66 6.40 9.38
C THR A 36 -9.18 7.82 9.17
N GLU A 37 -9.39 8.59 10.24
CA GLU A 37 -9.86 9.98 10.15
C GLU A 37 -8.87 10.86 9.37
N LEU A 38 -7.57 10.64 9.55
CA LEU A 38 -6.53 11.38 8.84
C LEU A 38 -6.49 11.06 7.33
N LEU A 39 -6.95 9.90 6.91
CA LEU A 39 -7.06 9.57 5.49
C LEU A 39 -8.23 10.29 4.82
N PHE A 40 -9.27 10.67 5.57
CA PHE A 40 -10.36 11.51 5.08
C PHE A 40 -10.01 13.00 5.03
N ASP A 41 -8.88 13.41 5.60
CA ASP A 41 -8.46 14.79 5.64
C ASP A 41 -8.12 15.29 4.23
N GLU A 42 -8.55 16.49 3.91
CA GLU A 42 -8.23 17.21 2.68
C GLU A 42 -6.71 17.35 2.48
N ARG A 43 -5.96 17.28 3.58
CA ARG A 43 -4.50 17.33 3.60
C ARG A 43 -3.83 16.15 2.88
N LEU A 44 -4.40 14.96 2.97
CA LEU A 44 -3.93 13.80 2.18
C LEU A 44 -4.10 14.07 0.68
N LYS A 45 -5.26 14.57 0.28
CA LYS A 45 -5.53 14.91 -1.12
C LYS A 45 -4.55 15.96 -1.63
N GLN A 46 -4.36 17.04 -0.87
CA GLN A 46 -3.39 18.09 -1.21
C GLN A 46 -1.97 17.56 -1.33
N THR A 47 -1.57 16.63 -0.45
CA THR A 47 -0.27 15.94 -0.53
C THR A 47 -0.13 15.21 -1.86
N ILE A 48 -1.11 14.39 -2.22
CA ILE A 48 -1.08 13.63 -3.47
C ILE A 48 -1.08 14.56 -4.68
N ASP A 49 -1.88 15.61 -4.68
CA ASP A 49 -1.91 16.60 -5.76
C ASP A 49 -0.55 17.30 -5.92
N THR A 50 0.10 17.67 -4.81
CA THR A 50 1.43 18.31 -4.82
C THR A 50 2.51 17.37 -5.37
N VAL A 51 2.58 16.12 -4.89
CA VAL A 51 3.62 15.18 -5.39
C VAL A 51 3.38 14.74 -6.83
N ARG A 52 2.14 14.76 -7.32
CA ARG A 52 1.82 14.52 -8.73
C ARG A 52 2.42 15.55 -9.69
N GLU A 53 2.60 16.78 -9.24
CA GLU A 53 3.23 17.83 -10.03
C GLU A 53 4.76 17.70 -10.07
N GLN A 54 5.34 17.02 -9.08
CA GLN A 54 6.79 16.91 -8.90
C GLN A 54 7.37 15.58 -9.45
N TYR A 55 6.57 14.51 -9.50
CA TYR A 55 7.03 13.15 -9.82
C TYR A 55 6.27 12.56 -11.01
N ASP A 56 6.99 11.86 -11.88
CA ASP A 56 6.39 11.10 -12.99
C ASP A 56 5.50 9.94 -12.50
N TYR A 57 5.88 9.33 -11.38
CA TYR A 57 5.16 8.22 -10.74
C TYR A 57 5.08 8.41 -9.24
N VAL A 58 3.89 8.23 -8.69
CA VAL A 58 3.63 8.20 -7.24
C VAL A 58 3.08 6.82 -6.88
N LEU A 59 3.82 6.07 -6.07
CA LEU A 59 3.41 4.75 -5.60
C LEU A 59 2.91 4.85 -4.17
N ILE A 60 1.70 4.39 -3.93
CA ILE A 60 1.10 4.35 -2.59
C ILE A 60 1.05 2.88 -2.16
N ASP A 61 1.84 2.51 -1.15
CA ASP A 61 1.81 1.18 -0.55
C ASP A 61 0.68 1.09 0.47
N CYS A 62 -0.24 0.16 0.24
CA CYS A 62 -1.43 -0.03 1.05
C CYS A 62 -1.43 -1.42 1.70
N PRO A 63 -2.01 -1.56 2.91
CA PRO A 63 -2.20 -2.86 3.53
C PRO A 63 -3.15 -3.74 2.70
N PRO A 64 -3.20 -5.06 2.98
CA PRO A 64 -4.12 -5.99 2.31
C PRO A 64 -5.57 -5.52 2.37
N VAL A 65 -6.31 -5.70 1.26
CA VAL A 65 -7.68 -5.18 1.05
C VAL A 65 -8.70 -5.70 2.08
N GLU A 66 -8.47 -6.87 2.66
CA GLU A 66 -9.36 -7.49 3.65
C GLU A 66 -9.53 -6.67 4.93
N LEU A 67 -8.64 -5.74 5.20
CA LEU A 67 -8.59 -5.03 6.48
C LEU A 67 -9.21 -3.63 6.44
N VAL A 68 -9.64 -3.07 5.24
CA VAL A 68 -9.65 -1.60 5.26
C VAL A 68 -10.70 -0.92 4.40
N ALA A 69 -11.62 -0.26 5.08
CA ALA A 69 -12.34 0.91 4.56
C ALA A 69 -11.37 2.00 4.01
N ASP A 70 -10.16 2.07 4.53
CA ASP A 70 -9.11 3.02 4.20
C ASP A 70 -8.63 2.92 2.73
N THR A 71 -8.57 1.72 2.18
CA THR A 71 -8.17 1.48 0.79
C THR A 71 -9.14 2.14 -0.21
N GLN A 72 -10.42 2.22 0.13
CA GLN A 72 -11.43 2.89 -0.72
C GLN A 72 -11.27 4.41 -0.75
N ILE A 73 -10.67 4.98 0.28
CA ILE A 73 -10.39 6.42 0.32
C ILE A 73 -9.21 6.72 -0.59
N ILE A 74 -8.14 5.94 -0.46
CA ILE A 74 -6.92 6.08 -1.25
C ILE A 74 -7.18 5.80 -2.72
N GLU A 75 -8.06 4.83 -3.04
CA GLU A 75 -8.46 4.50 -4.41
C GLU A 75 -8.98 5.73 -5.17
N LYS A 76 -9.74 6.60 -4.52
CA LYS A 76 -10.27 7.82 -5.15
C LYS A 76 -9.17 8.76 -5.61
N LEU A 77 -8.03 8.74 -4.94
CA LEU A 77 -6.86 9.55 -5.25
C LEU A 77 -5.92 8.89 -6.26
N ALA A 78 -6.04 7.59 -6.49
CA ALA A 78 -5.20 6.84 -7.40
C ALA A 78 -5.74 6.89 -8.84
N ASP A 79 -4.84 6.82 -9.83
CA ASP A 79 -5.21 6.69 -11.25
C ASP A 79 -5.26 5.23 -11.68
N ARG A 80 -4.54 4.37 -10.97
CA ARG A 80 -4.44 2.93 -11.21
C ARG A 80 -4.26 2.17 -9.91
N THR A 81 -4.90 1.03 -9.81
CA THR A 81 -4.74 0.11 -8.68
C THR A 81 -4.09 -1.18 -9.14
N VAL A 82 -3.07 -1.62 -8.40
CA VAL A 82 -2.36 -2.87 -8.65
C VAL A 82 -2.57 -3.79 -7.46
N PHE A 83 -3.27 -4.91 -7.69
CA PHE A 83 -3.40 -5.98 -6.71
C PHE A 83 -2.23 -6.94 -6.81
N VAL A 84 -1.50 -7.13 -5.72
CA VAL A 84 -0.41 -8.09 -5.65
C VAL A 84 -0.90 -9.38 -5.02
N VAL A 85 -1.01 -10.42 -5.83
CA VAL A 85 -1.43 -11.77 -5.43
C VAL A 85 -0.19 -12.64 -5.31
N ARG A 86 -0.06 -13.38 -4.21
CA ARG A 86 1.05 -14.30 -4.02
C ARG A 86 0.64 -15.74 -4.33
N ALA A 87 1.37 -16.37 -5.24
CA ALA A 87 1.17 -17.79 -5.57
C ALA A 87 1.35 -18.67 -4.33
N GLY A 88 0.42 -19.62 -4.14
CA GLY A 88 0.44 -20.54 -3.01
C GLY A 88 -0.04 -19.96 -1.67
N LEU A 89 -0.39 -18.67 -1.60
CA LEU A 89 -0.98 -18.07 -0.41
C LEU A 89 -2.42 -17.62 -0.61
N LEU A 90 -2.78 -17.17 -1.80
CA LEU A 90 -4.16 -16.77 -2.08
C LEU A 90 -5.05 -18.02 -2.15
N GLU A 91 -6.09 -18.04 -1.35
CA GLU A 91 -7.14 -19.07 -1.44
C GLU A 91 -7.93 -18.92 -2.75
N ARG A 92 -8.30 -20.03 -3.37
CA ARG A 92 -9.03 -20.02 -4.64
C ARG A 92 -10.39 -19.31 -4.56
N SER A 93 -11.01 -19.33 -3.39
CA SER A 93 -12.25 -18.61 -3.09
C SER A 93 -12.12 -17.10 -3.30
N MET A 94 -10.95 -16.54 -3.01
CA MET A 94 -10.69 -15.11 -3.16
C MET A 94 -10.56 -14.68 -4.64
N LEU A 95 -10.32 -15.59 -5.57
CA LEU A 95 -10.30 -15.26 -7.00
C LEU A 95 -11.67 -14.78 -7.49
N ALA A 96 -12.76 -15.42 -7.02
CA ALA A 96 -14.12 -14.98 -7.36
C ALA A 96 -14.44 -13.61 -6.78
N GLU A 97 -13.89 -13.28 -5.62
CA GLU A 97 -14.05 -11.96 -5.00
C GLU A 97 -13.27 -10.88 -5.77
N LEU A 98 -12.06 -11.18 -6.21
CA LEU A 98 -11.28 -10.28 -7.06
C LEU A 98 -11.98 -10.04 -8.41
N GLU A 99 -12.57 -11.09 -9.03
CA GLU A 99 -13.34 -10.97 -10.26
C GLU A 99 -14.54 -10.05 -10.06
N LYS A 100 -15.29 -10.24 -8.97
CA LYS A 100 -16.42 -9.37 -8.62
C LYS A 100 -15.99 -7.92 -8.41
N ILE A 101 -14.89 -7.67 -7.70
CA ILE A 101 -14.32 -6.33 -7.50
C ILE A 101 -13.99 -5.67 -8.84
N TYR A 102 -13.43 -6.45 -9.78
CA TYR A 102 -13.10 -5.99 -11.13
C TYR A 102 -14.35 -5.68 -11.96
N GLU A 103 -15.34 -6.55 -11.98
CA GLU A 103 -16.60 -6.37 -12.70
C GLU A 103 -17.42 -5.18 -12.18
N GLU A 104 -17.46 -5.00 -10.86
CA GLU A 104 -18.12 -3.88 -10.20
C GLU A 104 -17.35 -2.56 -10.36
N LYS A 105 -16.17 -2.57 -10.99
CA LYS A 105 -15.30 -1.41 -11.21
C LYS A 105 -15.02 -0.63 -9.92
N LYS A 106 -14.83 -1.37 -8.81
CA LYS A 106 -14.57 -0.77 -7.50
C LYS A 106 -13.25 0.00 -7.44
N TYR A 107 -12.28 -0.37 -8.29
CA TYR A 107 -10.97 0.26 -8.34
C TYR A 107 -10.64 0.73 -9.76
N LYS A 108 -10.08 1.93 -9.86
CA LYS A 108 -9.70 2.52 -11.15
C LYS A 108 -8.58 1.73 -11.81
N ASN A 109 -8.75 1.45 -13.10
CA ASN A 109 -7.71 0.82 -13.93
C ASN A 109 -7.02 -0.34 -13.23
N MET A 110 -7.82 -1.24 -12.63
CA MET A 110 -7.37 -2.38 -11.85
C MET A 110 -6.46 -3.29 -12.68
N SER A 111 -5.33 -3.66 -12.11
CA SER A 111 -4.37 -4.63 -12.66
C SER A 111 -4.00 -5.63 -11.57
N LEU A 112 -3.56 -6.82 -11.98
CA LEU A 112 -3.19 -7.89 -11.06
C LEU A 112 -1.76 -8.34 -11.35
N ILE A 113 -0.93 -8.45 -10.30
CA ILE A 113 0.42 -9.00 -10.36
C ILE A 113 0.44 -10.30 -9.58
N LEU A 114 0.85 -11.38 -10.22
CA LEU A 114 1.09 -12.66 -9.56
C LEU A 114 2.56 -12.72 -9.14
N ASN A 115 2.79 -12.64 -7.83
CA ASN A 115 4.12 -12.70 -7.22
C ASN A 115 4.42 -14.11 -6.66
N GLY A 116 5.69 -14.46 -6.53
CA GLY A 116 6.14 -15.73 -5.92
C GLY A 116 5.83 -16.98 -6.74
N THR A 117 5.69 -16.84 -8.06
CA THR A 117 5.61 -18.00 -8.96
C THR A 117 6.95 -18.71 -9.01
N GLU A 118 6.94 -20.04 -8.79
CA GLU A 118 8.10 -20.87 -9.07
C GLU A 118 8.27 -20.93 -10.59
N GLY A 119 9.34 -20.31 -11.09
CA GLY A 119 9.67 -20.37 -12.50
C GLY A 119 9.96 -21.82 -12.91
N SER A 120 9.16 -22.39 -13.77
CA SER A 120 9.42 -23.68 -14.41
C SER A 120 10.51 -23.51 -15.47
N GLY A 121 11.74 -23.27 -15.03
CA GLY A 121 12.84 -23.10 -15.99
C GLY A 121 14.16 -22.79 -15.32
N GLY A 122 14.95 -23.82 -15.02
CA GLY A 122 16.36 -23.62 -14.74
C GLY A 122 16.79 -23.86 -13.29
N ARG A 123 17.59 -24.80 -13.16
CA ARG A 123 18.34 -25.46 -12.08
C ARG A 123 19.21 -24.52 -11.21
N TYR A 124 18.68 -23.35 -10.72
CA TYR A 124 19.31 -22.52 -9.68
C TYR A 124 18.22 -21.80 -8.90
N GLY A 125 17.49 -22.56 -8.06
CA GLY A 125 16.60 -21.97 -7.07
C GLY A 125 17.38 -21.48 -5.85
N TYR A 126 17.62 -20.20 -5.72
CA TYR A 126 17.99 -19.62 -4.43
C TYR A 126 16.77 -19.65 -3.51
N ARG A 127 16.77 -20.60 -2.60
CA ARG A 127 15.78 -20.80 -1.54
C ARG A 127 15.97 -19.74 -0.46
N TYR A 128 15.56 -18.49 -0.74
CA TYR A 128 15.42 -17.48 0.30
C TYR A 128 14.04 -17.59 0.92
N GLY A 129 13.94 -18.43 1.93
CA GLY A 129 12.77 -18.46 2.82
C GLY A 129 12.77 -17.29 3.76
N TYR A 130 12.25 -16.14 3.35
CA TYR A 130 11.90 -15.08 4.29
C TYR A 130 10.57 -15.42 4.96
N ARG A 131 10.69 -15.96 6.16
CA ARG A 131 9.57 -16.19 7.08
C ARG A 131 9.24 -14.87 7.75
N TYR A 132 8.47 -14.00 7.08
CA TYR A 132 7.87 -12.83 7.71
C TYR A 132 6.66 -13.30 8.51
N GLY A 133 6.87 -13.54 9.79
CA GLY A 133 5.78 -13.69 10.75
C GLY A 133 5.28 -12.31 11.14
N TYR A 134 4.19 -11.84 10.54
CA TYR A 134 3.45 -10.71 11.07
C TYR A 134 2.73 -11.16 12.34
N HIS A 135 3.33 -10.87 13.48
CA HIS A 135 2.68 -11.07 14.78
C HIS A 135 1.95 -9.78 15.14
N TYR A 136 0.69 -9.65 14.72
CA TYR A 136 -0.20 -8.65 15.27
C TYR A 136 -0.69 -9.16 16.62
N GLY A 137 0.00 -8.77 17.68
CA GLY A 137 -0.44 -9.00 19.04
C GLY A 137 -1.53 -8.01 19.43
N TYR A 138 -2.79 -8.40 19.31
CA TYR A 138 -3.86 -7.78 20.08
C TYR A 138 -3.76 -8.29 21.52
N GLY A 139 -3.10 -7.53 22.36
CA GLY A 139 -3.11 -7.75 23.80
C GLY A 139 -4.43 -7.28 24.40
N SER A 140 -5.39 -8.20 24.56
CA SER A 140 -6.50 -7.99 25.47
C SER A 140 -5.99 -8.24 26.90
N GLY A 141 -5.74 -7.17 27.65
CA GLY A 141 -5.48 -7.22 29.09
C GLY A 141 -6.69 -6.70 29.84
N TYR A 142 -7.56 -7.61 30.26
CA TYR A 142 -8.44 -7.38 31.38
C TYR A 142 -7.74 -7.94 32.63
N HIS A 143 -7.42 -7.06 33.56
CA HIS A 143 -7.58 -7.25 34.99
C HIS A 143 -7.56 -5.88 35.67
#